data_6307c90d529e535024371007f72cf08e
#
_entry.id   6307c90d529e535024371007f72cf08e
#
_cell.length_a   1.000
_cell.length_b   1.000
_cell.length_c   1.000
_cell.angle_alpha   90.00
_cell.angle_beta   90.00
_cell.angle_gamma   90.00
#
_symmetry.space_group_name_H-M   'P 1'
#
loop_
_entity.id
_entity.type
_entity.pdbx_description
1 polymer ?
#
loop_
_entity_poly.entity_id
_entity_poly.type
_entity_poly.pdbx_seq_one_letter_code
_entity_poly.pdbx_strand_id
1 'polypeptide(L)'
;MAKARSRSAATEPAPGYANVPSAGNSGPTVPFCQGSKPETEIAYSWAKIEPSANAQVLGPIALPANGYVRNVWIEVETTTKGKEEAATIAEDMPFSIFEQIKLTEPNGAPLGMEMRGFSAYIANTLGAYAGSPYIENQIEFNKGLNEPRFAIRVPVELTPNGLGALGNQSASAALRLTLTVAPLGPAYYSAGKYEAGKVPQFTIRVIMELWGEPPERDILGRAVQQSPPFEGTAQYWSEQPSVTINKGLNQTRITRVGSMIRTLAFVFRETGVRKEGDKVANTGASNLQVQWDNRVFRTQTPFYNWQSQQEMVERIKERKKGVYWFCFSQGENRHAGEPGINSWLATLTSTRLELLNTAENAGTVDILVNDVSVTAINPLERTQQIGVGGYHPPVGQVSNVAA
;
A
#
# COMPACT_ATOMS: atom_id res chain seq x y z
N MET A 1 60.93 -29.93 24.65
CA MET A 1 59.60 -30.34 24.21
C MET A 1 58.65 -29.19 24.43
N ALA A 2 58.32 -28.45 23.38
CA ALA A 2 57.42 -27.29 23.40
C ALA A 2 56.06 -27.73 22.86
N LYS A 3 55.00 -27.61 23.68
CA LYS A 3 53.60 -27.85 23.29
C LYS A 3 53.11 -26.64 22.47
N ALA A 4 52.86 -26.85 21.20
CA ALA A 4 52.14 -25.91 20.36
C ALA A 4 50.64 -25.83 20.80
N ARG A 5 50.15 -24.63 21.18
CA ARG A 5 48.76 -24.37 21.37
C ARG A 5 48.13 -24.08 19.98
N SER A 6 47.20 -24.95 19.55
CA SER A 6 46.36 -24.68 18.39
C SER A 6 45.42 -23.49 18.71
N ARG A 7 45.55 -22.43 17.96
CA ARG A 7 44.54 -21.36 17.89
C ARG A 7 43.35 -21.90 17.08
N SER A 8 42.20 -22.00 17.72
CA SER A 8 40.94 -22.21 16.97
C SER A 8 40.71 -20.99 16.11
N ALA A 9 40.51 -21.21 14.83
CA ALA A 9 40.08 -20.17 13.88
C ALA A 9 38.68 -19.73 14.31
N ALA A 10 38.54 -18.42 14.58
CA ALA A 10 37.23 -17.82 14.74
C ALA A 10 36.51 -17.92 13.39
N THR A 11 35.40 -18.60 13.36
CA THR A 11 34.51 -18.67 12.20
C THR A 11 33.95 -17.28 11.96
N GLU A 12 34.24 -16.67 10.82
CA GLU A 12 33.61 -15.42 10.42
C GLU A 12 32.08 -15.61 10.36
N PRO A 13 31.30 -14.70 10.91
CA PRO A 13 29.86 -14.78 10.79
C PRO A 13 29.44 -14.55 9.34
N ALA A 14 28.48 -15.32 8.89
CA ALA A 14 27.91 -15.21 7.54
C ALA A 14 27.43 -13.78 7.24
N PRO A 15 27.62 -13.26 6.02
CA PRO A 15 27.16 -11.93 5.64
C PRO A 15 25.62 -11.87 5.76
N GLY A 16 25.13 -10.99 6.61
CA GLY A 16 23.70 -10.80 6.90
C GLY A 16 23.35 -10.67 8.39
N TYR A 17 24.27 -11.01 9.28
CA TYR A 17 24.05 -10.86 10.73
C TYR A 17 24.92 -9.78 11.37
N ALA A 18 25.25 -8.74 10.62
CA ALA A 18 26.27 -7.78 11.00
C ALA A 18 25.87 -6.85 12.18
N ASN A 19 24.74 -7.02 12.84
CA ASN A 19 24.34 -6.16 13.95
C ASN A 19 23.67 -6.86 15.15
N VAL A 20 24.03 -8.11 15.40
CA VAL A 20 23.77 -8.64 16.75
C VAL A 20 24.91 -8.14 17.65
N PRO A 21 24.65 -7.30 18.65
CA PRO A 21 25.70 -6.87 19.57
C PRO A 21 26.35 -8.10 20.19
N SER A 22 27.68 -8.21 20.04
CA SER A 22 28.43 -9.24 20.74
C SER A 22 28.13 -9.14 22.25
N ALA A 23 27.88 -10.26 22.89
CA ALA A 23 27.48 -10.35 24.31
C ALA A 23 28.60 -9.97 25.28
N GLY A 24 29.17 -8.78 25.13
CA GLY A 24 30.19 -8.19 25.97
C GLY A 24 29.79 -6.81 26.41
N ASN A 25 29.25 -6.67 27.62
CA ASN A 25 28.98 -5.38 28.29
C ASN A 25 28.01 -4.41 27.62
N SER A 26 26.94 -4.86 27.05
CA SER A 26 25.89 -3.96 26.56
C SER A 26 24.83 -3.74 27.63
N GLY A 27 24.82 -2.53 28.17
CA GLY A 27 23.64 -2.02 28.84
C GLY A 27 22.41 -2.08 27.89
N PRO A 28 21.18 -1.82 28.37
CA PRO A 28 19.98 -1.93 27.55
C PRO A 28 20.13 -1.10 26.27
N THR A 29 19.92 -1.75 25.12
CA THR A 29 19.96 -1.09 23.82
C THR A 29 18.73 -0.20 23.65
N VAL A 30 18.93 1.03 23.20
CA VAL A 30 17.84 1.96 22.89
C VAL A 30 17.18 1.50 21.59
N PRO A 31 15.85 1.28 21.56
CA PRO A 31 15.14 0.89 20.35
C PRO A 31 15.30 1.92 19.22
N PHE A 32 15.35 1.46 17.97
CA PHE A 32 15.55 2.29 16.78
C PHE A 32 14.68 3.56 16.76
N CYS A 33 13.35 3.43 16.94
CA CYS A 33 12.44 4.58 16.89
C CYS A 33 12.60 5.59 18.04
N GLN A 34 13.29 5.21 19.11
CA GLN A 34 13.64 6.14 20.21
C GLN A 34 14.97 6.85 19.95
N GLY A 35 15.86 6.22 19.20
CA GLY A 35 17.15 6.79 18.83
C GLY A 35 17.12 7.60 17.54
N SER A 36 16.20 7.30 16.65
CA SER A 36 16.04 7.99 15.37
C SER A 36 15.09 9.18 15.48
N LYS A 37 15.13 10.09 14.51
CA LYS A 37 14.20 11.22 14.39
C LYS A 37 13.37 11.06 13.13
N PRO A 38 12.05 11.33 13.19
CA PRO A 38 11.25 11.45 12.00
C PRO A 38 11.66 12.73 11.26
N GLU A 39 11.89 12.59 9.95
CA GLU A 39 12.29 13.67 9.06
C GLU A 39 11.39 13.69 7.83
N THR A 40 11.32 14.84 7.17
CA THR A 40 10.58 15.01 5.93
C THR A 40 11.44 15.78 4.93
N GLU A 41 11.46 15.34 3.69
CA GLU A 41 12.24 15.93 2.62
C GLU A 41 11.41 16.03 1.34
N ILE A 42 11.49 17.19 0.65
CA ILE A 42 10.89 17.31 -0.69
C ILE A 42 11.85 16.66 -1.67
N ALA A 43 11.48 15.47 -2.14
CA ALA A 43 12.32 14.69 -3.04
C ALA A 43 12.33 15.27 -4.46
N TYR A 44 11.20 15.74 -4.94
CA TYR A 44 11.08 16.30 -6.28
C TYR A 44 9.83 17.18 -6.44
N SER A 45 9.84 18.05 -7.47
CA SER A 45 8.68 18.87 -7.83
C SER A 45 8.60 19.05 -9.34
N TRP A 46 7.44 18.78 -9.90
CA TRP A 46 7.08 19.15 -11.26
C TRP A 46 6.12 20.34 -11.22
N ALA A 47 6.47 21.40 -11.94
CA ALA A 47 5.61 22.57 -12.06
C ALA A 47 4.92 22.60 -13.42
N LYS A 48 3.68 23.11 -13.44
CA LYS A 48 2.91 23.35 -14.66
C LYS A 48 2.69 22.12 -15.54
N ILE A 49 2.42 20.97 -14.92
CA ILE A 49 2.02 19.79 -15.66
C ILE A 49 0.62 20.02 -16.20
N GLU A 50 0.48 20.01 -17.52
CA GLU A 50 -0.79 20.16 -18.23
C GLU A 50 -1.16 18.81 -18.85
N PRO A 51 -2.35 18.25 -18.54
CA PRO A 51 -2.82 17.02 -19.17
C PRO A 51 -2.90 17.19 -20.69
N SER A 52 -2.39 16.23 -21.41
CA SER A 52 -2.38 16.21 -22.88
C SER A 52 -3.28 15.09 -23.42
N ALA A 53 -3.40 14.98 -24.75
CA ALA A 53 -4.15 13.90 -25.39
C ALA A 53 -3.56 12.49 -25.11
N ASN A 54 -2.29 12.42 -24.73
CA ASN A 54 -1.60 11.18 -24.39
C ASN A 54 -1.22 11.18 -22.93
N ALA A 55 -1.13 9.98 -22.35
CA ALA A 55 -0.60 9.80 -21.00
C ALA A 55 0.83 10.34 -20.91
N GLN A 56 1.16 10.98 -19.79
CA GLN A 56 2.48 11.58 -19.55
C GLN A 56 3.17 10.84 -18.41
N VAL A 57 4.33 10.24 -18.70
CA VAL A 57 5.15 9.57 -17.69
C VAL A 57 6.11 10.59 -17.07
N LEU A 58 5.99 10.77 -15.76
CA LEU A 58 6.85 11.60 -14.93
C LEU A 58 7.81 10.70 -14.15
N GLY A 59 9.08 10.76 -14.45
CA GLY A 59 10.10 9.91 -13.82
C GLY A 59 10.63 8.81 -14.75
N PRO A 60 11.27 7.75 -14.22
CA PRO A 60 11.49 7.50 -12.79
C PRO A 60 12.41 8.52 -12.12
N ILE A 61 12.00 9.03 -10.96
CA ILE A 61 12.87 9.85 -10.11
C ILE A 61 13.49 8.99 -9.01
N ALA A 62 14.77 9.15 -8.75
CA ALA A 62 15.40 8.58 -7.57
C ALA A 62 15.02 9.42 -6.34
N LEU A 63 14.59 8.78 -5.27
CA LEU A 63 14.40 9.45 -3.99
C LEU A 63 15.76 9.84 -3.41
N PRO A 64 15.89 10.99 -2.74
CA PRO A 64 17.15 11.39 -2.10
C PRO A 64 17.64 10.30 -1.15
N ALA A 65 18.95 10.02 -1.24
CA ALA A 65 19.59 9.03 -0.39
C ALA A 65 19.68 9.57 1.04
N ASN A 66 18.79 9.12 1.91
CA ASN A 66 18.75 9.52 3.30
C ASN A 66 17.97 8.48 4.12
N GLY A 67 18.48 8.09 5.28
CA GLY A 67 17.82 7.32 6.31
C GLY A 67 16.98 6.12 5.84
N TYR A 68 15.81 5.95 6.44
CA TYR A 68 14.89 4.84 6.19
C TYR A 68 13.51 5.37 5.81
N VAL A 69 13.05 5.07 4.61
CA VAL A 69 11.78 5.56 4.07
C VAL A 69 10.61 4.94 4.81
N ARG A 70 9.73 5.79 5.29
CA ARG A 70 8.47 5.44 5.95
C ARG A 70 7.31 5.46 4.97
N ASN A 71 7.17 6.58 4.27
CA ASN A 71 6.11 6.85 3.32
C ASN A 71 6.62 7.82 2.25
N VAL A 72 5.96 7.81 1.11
CA VAL A 72 6.14 8.83 0.08
C VAL A 72 4.80 9.51 -0.18
N TRP A 73 4.75 10.83 -0.04
CA TRP A 73 3.57 11.62 -0.32
C TRP A 73 3.66 12.23 -1.72
N ILE A 74 2.56 12.20 -2.43
CA ILE A 74 2.38 12.85 -3.71
C ILE A 74 1.33 13.94 -3.50
N GLU A 75 1.79 15.16 -3.32
CA GLU A 75 0.94 16.34 -3.20
C GLU A 75 0.65 16.91 -4.58
N VAL A 76 -0.61 17.21 -4.85
CA VAL A 76 -1.07 17.81 -6.08
C VAL A 76 -1.80 19.11 -5.78
N GLU A 77 -1.39 20.18 -6.45
CA GLU A 77 -1.98 21.49 -6.33
C GLU A 77 -2.24 22.05 -7.73
N THR A 78 -3.45 22.57 -7.96
CA THR A 78 -3.77 23.24 -9.20
C THR A 78 -3.12 24.63 -9.24
N THR A 79 -2.33 24.89 -10.25
CA THR A 79 -1.63 26.18 -10.45
C THR A 79 -2.36 27.13 -11.41
N THR A 80 -3.16 26.58 -12.31
CA THR A 80 -3.99 27.33 -13.23
C THR A 80 -5.38 26.75 -13.23
N LYS A 81 -6.37 27.61 -13.00
CA LYS A 81 -7.77 27.23 -12.91
C LYS A 81 -8.30 26.77 -14.26
N GLY A 82 -8.78 25.54 -14.29
CA GLY A 82 -9.54 25.05 -15.42
C GLY A 82 -10.97 25.58 -15.35
N LYS A 83 -11.51 26.05 -16.47
CA LYS A 83 -12.91 26.39 -16.56
C LYS A 83 -13.65 25.38 -17.41
N GLU A 84 -14.76 24.88 -16.87
CA GLU A 84 -15.61 23.93 -17.55
C GLU A 84 -16.52 24.62 -18.55
N GLU A 85 -16.56 24.11 -19.76
CA GLU A 85 -17.60 24.43 -20.73
C GLU A 85 -18.67 23.35 -20.67
N ALA A 86 -19.56 23.42 -19.68
CA ALA A 86 -20.62 22.42 -19.44
C ALA A 86 -20.10 20.97 -19.23
N ALA A 87 -18.87 20.82 -18.75
CA ALA A 87 -18.30 19.51 -18.45
C ALA A 87 -18.87 18.94 -17.13
N THR A 88 -19.20 17.66 -17.13
CA THR A 88 -19.49 16.93 -15.90
C THR A 88 -18.22 16.26 -15.43
N ILE A 89 -17.76 16.59 -14.24
CA ILE A 89 -16.53 16.02 -13.64
C ILE A 89 -16.65 14.50 -13.53
N ALA A 90 -15.55 13.81 -13.81
CA ALA A 90 -15.47 12.36 -13.65
C ALA A 90 -15.69 11.97 -12.17
N GLU A 91 -16.36 10.85 -11.94
CA GLU A 91 -16.75 10.40 -10.61
C GLU A 91 -15.53 10.13 -9.70
N ASP A 92 -14.40 9.76 -10.30
CA ASP A 92 -13.17 9.41 -9.59
C ASP A 92 -12.19 10.57 -9.43
N MET A 93 -12.55 11.76 -9.95
CA MET A 93 -11.77 12.97 -9.71
C MET A 93 -11.79 13.36 -8.23
N PRO A 94 -10.69 13.93 -7.71
CA PRO A 94 -9.47 14.36 -8.43
C PRO A 94 -8.40 13.26 -8.58
N PHE A 95 -8.60 12.07 -8.04
CA PHE A 95 -7.57 11.03 -7.99
C PHE A 95 -7.31 10.37 -9.35
N SER A 96 -8.31 10.34 -10.23
CA SER A 96 -8.20 9.77 -11.57
C SER A 96 -7.20 10.48 -12.49
N ILE A 97 -6.63 11.62 -12.09
CA ILE A 97 -5.53 12.26 -12.82
C ILE A 97 -4.27 11.40 -12.91
N PHE A 98 -4.11 10.42 -12.01
CA PHE A 98 -3.02 9.46 -12.10
C PHE A 98 -3.52 8.13 -12.68
N GLU A 99 -3.03 7.80 -13.87
CA GLU A 99 -3.23 6.48 -14.47
C GLU A 99 -2.40 5.41 -13.77
N GLN A 100 -1.21 5.78 -13.28
CA GLN A 100 -0.36 4.88 -12.50
C GLN A 100 0.49 5.65 -11.49
N ILE A 101 0.58 5.09 -10.31
CA ILE A 101 1.54 5.46 -9.25
C ILE A 101 2.36 4.22 -8.98
N LYS A 102 3.68 4.30 -9.14
CA LYS A 102 4.57 3.14 -8.99
C LYS A 102 5.84 3.53 -8.25
N LEU A 103 6.07 2.86 -7.12
CA LEU A 103 7.34 2.89 -6.39
C LEU A 103 8.10 1.60 -6.68
N THR A 104 9.40 1.70 -6.98
CA THR A 104 10.24 0.55 -7.31
C THR A 104 11.57 0.60 -6.59
N GLU A 105 12.15 -0.58 -6.41
CA GLU A 105 13.55 -0.73 -6.13
C GLU A 105 14.42 -0.30 -7.32
N PRO A 106 15.75 -0.11 -7.15
CA PRO A 106 16.65 0.24 -8.24
C PRO A 106 16.66 -0.76 -9.40
N ASN A 107 16.41 -2.03 -9.12
CA ASN A 107 16.30 -3.12 -10.11
C ASN A 107 14.97 -3.13 -10.87
N GLY A 108 14.03 -2.23 -10.52
CA GLY A 108 12.70 -2.13 -11.12
C GLY A 108 11.62 -3.00 -10.46
N ALA A 109 11.95 -3.77 -9.41
CA ALA A 109 10.96 -4.54 -8.68
C ALA A 109 9.96 -3.59 -7.98
N PRO A 110 8.65 -3.84 -8.10
CA PRO A 110 7.64 -2.98 -7.48
C PRO A 110 7.65 -3.10 -5.96
N LEU A 111 7.46 -1.97 -5.29
CA LEU A 111 7.51 -1.83 -3.85
C LEU A 111 6.46 -0.83 -3.35
N GLY A 112 5.94 -1.02 -2.15
CA GLY A 112 4.98 -0.10 -1.56
C GLY A 112 3.66 -0.03 -2.33
N MET A 113 3.67 0.51 -3.55
CA MET A 113 2.44 0.69 -4.32
C MET A 113 2.68 0.63 -5.84
N GLU A 114 1.80 -0.07 -6.54
CA GLU A 114 1.61 0.00 -7.99
C GLU A 114 0.13 -0.05 -8.33
N MET A 115 -0.49 1.12 -8.54
CA MET A 115 -1.93 1.21 -8.83
C MET A 115 -2.32 2.57 -9.42
N ARG A 116 -3.57 2.64 -9.91
CA ARG A 116 -4.16 3.90 -10.38
C ARG A 116 -4.47 4.84 -9.21
N GLY A 117 -4.56 6.13 -9.48
CA GLY A 117 -4.74 7.15 -8.44
C GLY A 117 -6.02 6.95 -7.61
N PHE A 118 -7.16 6.61 -8.24
CA PHE A 118 -8.38 6.33 -7.49
C PHE A 118 -8.23 5.08 -6.59
N SER A 119 -7.59 4.04 -7.09
CA SER A 119 -7.30 2.84 -6.32
C SER A 119 -6.34 3.12 -5.15
N ALA A 120 -5.35 4.00 -5.37
CA ALA A 120 -4.47 4.48 -4.32
C ALA A 120 -5.22 5.28 -3.24
N TYR A 121 -6.20 6.09 -3.64
CA TYR A 121 -7.09 6.77 -2.70
C TYR A 121 -7.90 5.77 -1.86
N ILE A 122 -8.48 4.74 -2.48
CA ILE A 122 -9.18 3.67 -1.77
C ILE A 122 -8.23 2.92 -0.82
N ALA A 123 -7.02 2.60 -1.27
CA ALA A 123 -5.99 1.98 -0.44
C ALA A 123 -5.63 2.85 0.77
N ASN A 124 -5.53 4.16 0.60
CA ASN A 124 -5.26 5.10 1.70
C ASN A 124 -6.45 5.24 2.66
N THR A 125 -7.68 5.15 2.16
CA THR A 125 -8.89 5.32 2.96
C THR A 125 -9.24 4.05 3.73
N LEU A 126 -9.26 2.90 3.07
CA LEU A 126 -9.72 1.63 3.62
C LEU A 126 -8.59 0.74 4.14
N GLY A 127 -7.44 0.79 3.50
CA GLY A 127 -6.26 0.05 3.92
C GLY A 127 -5.47 0.76 4.99
N ALA A 128 -6.11 1.69 5.68
CA ALA A 128 -5.47 2.67 6.51
C ALA A 128 -4.36 2.08 7.37
N TYR A 129 -3.22 2.63 7.21
CA TYR A 129 -2.13 2.62 8.13
C TYR A 129 -2.57 3.36 9.42
N ALA A 130 -2.25 2.84 10.59
CA ALA A 130 -2.58 3.51 11.84
C ALA A 130 -2.04 4.95 11.85
N GLY A 131 -2.92 5.91 12.05
CA GLY A 131 -2.58 7.33 11.92
C GLY A 131 -2.64 7.88 10.49
N SER A 132 -3.21 7.14 9.54
CA SER A 132 -3.51 7.68 8.21
C SER A 132 -4.36 8.93 8.32
N PRO A 133 -3.92 10.03 7.71
CA PRO A 133 -4.73 11.22 7.70
C PRO A 133 -6.00 10.98 6.90
N TYR A 134 -7.03 11.70 7.30
CA TYR A 134 -8.28 11.81 6.57
C TYR A 134 -8.07 12.50 5.26
N ILE A 135 -7.85 11.74 4.22
CA ILE A 135 -7.71 12.29 2.88
C ILE A 135 -8.96 13.08 2.48
N GLU A 136 -10.15 12.62 2.87
CA GLU A 136 -11.41 13.31 2.55
C GLU A 136 -11.52 14.71 3.12
N ASN A 137 -11.00 14.96 4.30
CA ASN A 137 -10.98 16.30 4.90
C ASN A 137 -9.88 17.18 4.34
N GLN A 138 -8.95 16.62 3.57
CA GLN A 138 -7.81 17.32 2.98
C GLN A 138 -7.98 17.58 1.49
N ILE A 139 -9.09 17.11 0.90
CA ILE A 139 -9.40 17.38 -0.49
C ILE A 139 -10.11 18.70 -0.56
N GLU A 140 -9.40 19.70 -1.03
CA GLU A 140 -9.99 20.92 -1.50
C GLU A 140 -10.31 20.74 -2.99
N PHE A 141 -11.59 20.48 -3.29
CA PHE A 141 -12.04 20.33 -4.66
C PHE A 141 -13.22 21.23 -4.94
N ASN A 142 -12.98 22.30 -5.64
CA ASN A 142 -14.03 23.18 -6.11
C ASN A 142 -14.56 22.65 -7.45
N LYS A 143 -15.71 22.00 -7.42
CA LYS A 143 -16.32 21.41 -8.62
C LYS A 143 -16.61 22.43 -9.72
N GLY A 144 -16.92 23.69 -9.36
CA GLY A 144 -17.20 24.75 -10.34
C GLY A 144 -15.97 25.33 -11.01
N LEU A 145 -14.79 25.13 -10.43
CA LEU A 145 -13.53 25.67 -10.94
C LEU A 145 -12.53 24.57 -11.30
N ASN A 146 -12.85 23.32 -11.00
CA ASN A 146 -12.00 22.15 -11.20
C ASN A 146 -10.57 22.34 -10.67
N GLU A 147 -10.48 22.77 -9.41
CA GLU A 147 -9.22 23.07 -8.71
C GLU A 147 -8.94 21.99 -7.65
N PRO A 148 -8.42 20.83 -8.04
CA PRO A 148 -8.05 19.84 -7.03
C PRO A 148 -6.78 20.25 -6.27
N ARG A 149 -6.84 20.09 -4.96
CA ARG A 149 -5.68 20.07 -4.08
C ARG A 149 -5.81 18.87 -3.17
N PHE A 150 -4.89 17.95 -3.27
CA PHE A 150 -4.95 16.70 -2.51
C PHE A 150 -3.56 16.07 -2.39
N ALA A 151 -3.45 15.08 -1.53
CA ALA A 151 -2.25 14.27 -1.42
C ALA A 151 -2.60 12.78 -1.41
N ILE A 152 -1.75 11.97 -2.03
CA ILE A 152 -1.80 10.51 -1.97
C ILE A 152 -0.55 10.04 -1.25
N ARG A 153 -0.71 9.11 -0.32
CA ARG A 153 0.39 8.45 0.36
C ARG A 153 0.69 7.10 -0.28
N VAL A 154 1.94 6.87 -0.64
CA VAL A 154 2.50 5.56 -0.95
C VAL A 154 3.06 5.01 0.35
N PRO A 155 2.37 4.08 1.01
CA PRO A 155 2.81 3.55 2.29
C PRO A 155 3.95 2.54 2.08
N VAL A 156 5.02 2.68 2.84
CA VAL A 156 6.16 1.76 2.87
C VAL A 156 6.22 1.06 4.22
N GLU A 157 6.29 1.81 5.29
CA GLU A 157 6.25 1.33 6.66
C GLU A 157 4.92 0.64 6.98
N LEU A 158 4.94 -0.49 7.70
CA LEU A 158 3.73 -1.21 8.10
C LEU A 158 3.07 -0.61 9.33
N THR A 159 3.87 -0.14 10.26
CA THR A 159 3.41 0.43 11.53
C THR A 159 4.29 1.61 11.92
N PRO A 160 3.76 2.58 12.70
CA PRO A 160 4.49 3.80 13.08
C PRO A 160 5.73 3.58 13.96
N ASN A 161 6.13 2.36 14.18
CA ASN A 161 7.28 1.99 15.00
C ASN A 161 8.53 1.59 14.19
N GLY A 162 8.55 1.88 12.90
CA GLY A 162 9.66 1.54 11.99
C GLY A 162 9.54 0.17 11.35
N LEU A 163 8.57 -0.66 11.72
CA LEU A 163 8.38 -1.96 11.08
C LEU A 163 8.05 -1.79 9.60
N GLY A 164 8.88 -2.32 8.73
CA GLY A 164 8.74 -2.22 7.28
C GLY A 164 9.32 -0.94 6.67
N ALA A 165 9.93 -0.06 7.46
CA ALA A 165 10.71 1.06 6.91
C ALA A 165 11.91 0.51 6.13
N LEU A 166 12.20 1.13 4.98
CA LEU A 166 13.21 0.62 4.03
C LEU A 166 14.40 1.55 3.95
N GLY A 167 15.60 0.97 4.04
CA GLY A 167 16.85 1.70 3.90
C GLY A 167 16.96 2.39 2.53
N ASN A 168 17.33 3.68 2.52
CA ASN A 168 17.54 4.48 1.31
C ASN A 168 18.81 5.32 1.43
N GLN A 169 19.85 4.77 2.08
CA GLN A 169 21.08 5.51 2.39
C GLN A 169 22.07 5.59 1.22
N SER A 170 21.86 4.80 0.16
CA SER A 170 22.77 4.77 -0.99
C SER A 170 22.11 5.35 -2.23
N ALA A 171 22.73 6.37 -2.84
CA ALA A 171 22.25 6.97 -4.08
C ALA A 171 22.24 5.97 -5.26
N SER A 172 23.12 4.97 -5.26
CA SER A 172 23.14 3.92 -6.28
C SER A 172 22.02 2.88 -6.11
N ALA A 173 21.50 2.75 -4.89
CA ALA A 173 20.41 1.84 -4.52
C ALA A 173 19.13 2.58 -4.10
N ALA A 174 19.01 3.85 -4.50
CA ALA A 174 17.84 4.66 -4.13
C ALA A 174 16.55 4.13 -4.74
N LEU A 175 15.48 4.18 -3.96
CA LEU A 175 14.13 3.88 -4.42
C LEU A 175 13.70 4.87 -5.52
N ARG A 176 12.85 4.41 -6.43
CA ARG A 176 12.43 5.20 -7.59
C ARG A 176 10.91 5.32 -7.66
N LEU A 177 10.43 6.55 -7.84
CA LEU A 177 9.01 6.83 -8.05
C LEU A 177 8.76 7.17 -9.52
N THR A 178 7.72 6.56 -10.08
CA THR A 178 7.18 6.89 -11.40
C THR A 178 5.71 7.21 -11.27
N LEU A 179 5.29 8.34 -11.86
CA LEU A 179 3.90 8.74 -11.95
C LEU A 179 3.50 8.79 -13.42
N THR A 180 2.32 8.30 -13.75
CA THR A 180 1.74 8.48 -15.08
C THR A 180 0.49 9.34 -14.94
N VAL A 181 0.54 10.53 -15.51
CA VAL A 181 -0.63 11.42 -15.58
C VAL A 181 -1.52 10.94 -16.70
N ALA A 182 -2.81 10.79 -16.40
CA ALA A 182 -3.81 10.30 -17.35
C ALA A 182 -4.01 11.27 -18.53
N PRO A 183 -4.34 10.75 -19.71
CA PRO A 183 -4.66 11.59 -20.85
C PRO A 183 -5.92 12.41 -20.57
N LEU A 184 -5.96 13.62 -21.13
CA LEU A 184 -7.12 14.49 -21.02
C LEU A 184 -8.35 13.82 -21.66
N GLY A 185 -9.39 13.57 -20.85
CA GLY A 185 -10.58 12.86 -21.31
C GLY A 185 -11.35 12.24 -20.15
N PRO A 186 -11.75 10.96 -20.25
CA PRO A 186 -12.63 10.30 -19.27
C PRO A 186 -12.09 10.29 -17.83
N ALA A 187 -10.79 10.45 -17.62
CA ALA A 187 -10.20 10.60 -16.31
C ALA A 187 -10.57 11.92 -15.62
N TYR A 188 -10.91 12.94 -16.39
CA TYR A 188 -11.17 14.30 -15.92
C TYR A 188 -12.66 14.66 -15.96
N TYR A 189 -13.36 14.21 -16.99
CA TYR A 189 -14.79 14.51 -17.17
C TYR A 189 -15.54 13.32 -17.76
N SER A 190 -16.78 13.15 -17.33
CA SER A 190 -17.67 12.09 -17.83
C SER A 190 -18.51 12.56 -19.04
N ALA A 191 -18.69 13.88 -19.20
CA ALA A 191 -19.38 14.49 -20.32
C ALA A 191 -18.88 15.93 -20.51
N GLY A 192 -18.99 16.44 -21.74
CA GLY A 192 -18.47 17.77 -22.09
C GLY A 192 -16.95 17.79 -22.27
N LYS A 193 -16.35 18.96 -22.17
CA LYS A 193 -14.90 19.20 -22.27
C LYS A 193 -14.51 20.51 -21.61
N TYR A 194 -13.24 20.71 -21.38
CA TYR A 194 -12.74 22.02 -20.98
C TYR A 194 -12.78 23.01 -22.13
N GLU A 195 -12.97 24.29 -21.80
CA GLU A 195 -12.79 25.38 -22.75
C GLU A 195 -11.36 25.36 -23.32
N ALA A 196 -11.21 25.71 -24.58
CA ALA A 196 -9.90 25.78 -25.22
C ALA A 196 -8.95 26.70 -24.44
N GLY A 197 -7.76 26.22 -24.13
CA GLY A 197 -6.76 26.93 -23.34
C GLY A 197 -7.07 27.10 -21.86
N LYS A 198 -8.07 26.36 -21.33
CA LYS A 198 -8.48 26.34 -19.91
C LYS A 198 -8.28 24.99 -19.26
N VAL A 199 -7.42 24.15 -19.79
CA VAL A 199 -7.03 22.91 -19.16
C VAL A 199 -6.28 23.23 -17.87
N PRO A 200 -6.63 22.58 -16.73
CA PRO A 200 -5.96 22.86 -15.48
C PRO A 200 -4.49 22.40 -15.53
N GLN A 201 -3.61 23.20 -14.96
CA GLN A 201 -2.19 22.86 -14.77
C GLN A 201 -1.95 22.52 -13.33
N PHE A 202 -1.10 21.54 -13.09
CA PHE A 202 -0.80 21.02 -11.75
C PHE A 202 0.66 21.24 -11.39
N THR A 203 0.90 21.54 -10.13
CA THR A 203 2.18 21.33 -9.47
C THR A 203 2.09 20.03 -8.69
N ILE A 204 3.01 19.13 -8.95
CA ILE A 204 3.08 17.83 -8.25
C ILE A 204 4.37 17.81 -7.44
N ARG A 205 4.26 17.66 -6.11
CA ARG A 205 5.41 17.55 -5.20
C ARG A 205 5.47 16.15 -4.63
N VAL A 206 6.67 15.62 -4.59
CA VAL A 206 6.97 14.35 -3.94
C VAL A 206 7.68 14.63 -2.63
N ILE A 207 7.09 14.22 -1.53
CA ILE A 207 7.62 14.43 -0.18
C ILE A 207 7.92 13.06 0.41
N MET A 208 9.15 12.84 0.84
CA MET A 208 9.59 11.63 1.50
C MET A 208 9.53 11.83 3.02
N GLU A 209 8.83 10.92 3.71
CA GLU A 209 8.89 10.78 5.16
C GLU A 209 9.88 9.66 5.50
N LEU A 210 10.77 9.92 6.41
CA LEU A 210 11.82 8.98 6.76
C LEU A 210 12.13 8.99 8.26
N TRP A 211 12.75 7.92 8.71
CA TRP A 211 13.51 7.88 9.94
C TRP A 211 14.95 8.24 9.62
N GLY A 212 15.48 9.29 10.27
CA GLY A 212 16.88 9.64 10.16
C GLY A 212 17.79 8.54 10.71
N GLU A 213 19.04 8.54 10.33
CA GLU A 213 20.02 7.62 10.88
C GLU A 213 20.23 7.87 12.37
N PRO A 214 20.01 6.87 13.25
CA PRO A 214 20.22 7.06 14.66
C PRO A 214 21.71 7.17 14.99
N PRO A 215 22.10 7.94 16.01
CA PRO A 215 23.48 7.97 16.48
C PRO A 215 23.85 6.61 17.08
N GLU A 216 25.13 6.23 16.99
CA GLU A 216 25.60 4.96 17.55
C GLU A 216 25.33 4.82 19.05
N ARG A 217 25.33 5.95 19.77
CA ARG A 217 25.06 6.03 21.19
C ARG A 217 24.15 7.19 21.52
N ASP A 218 23.30 7.00 22.50
CA ASP A 218 22.47 8.07 23.05
C ASP A 218 23.29 9.00 23.97
N ILE A 219 22.64 10.04 24.48
CA ILE A 219 23.25 11.01 25.38
C ILE A 219 23.75 10.41 26.72
N LEU A 220 23.28 9.23 27.07
CA LEU A 220 23.70 8.47 28.26
C LEU A 220 24.77 7.41 27.92
N GLY A 221 25.29 7.40 26.70
CA GLY A 221 26.29 6.44 26.23
C GLY A 221 25.76 5.02 25.94
N ARG A 222 24.46 4.79 25.98
CA ARG A 222 23.85 3.49 25.66
C ARG A 222 23.87 3.29 24.15
N ALA A 223 24.13 2.06 23.70
CA ALA A 223 24.08 1.72 22.28
C ALA A 223 22.65 1.91 21.74
N VAL A 224 22.52 2.47 20.55
CA VAL A 224 21.24 2.63 19.84
C VAL A 224 21.15 1.57 18.74
N GLN A 225 19.99 0.94 18.60
CA GLN A 225 19.73 0.05 17.46
C GLN A 225 19.83 0.86 16.18
N GLN A 226 20.70 0.44 15.25
CA GLN A 226 21.00 1.21 14.04
C GLN A 226 19.99 1.01 12.91
N SER A 227 19.32 -0.13 12.87
CA SER A 227 18.35 -0.48 11.83
C SER A 227 16.94 -0.55 12.39
N PRO A 228 15.91 -0.27 11.59
CA PRO A 228 14.53 -0.54 11.98
C PRO A 228 14.35 -2.00 12.38
N PRO A 229 13.38 -2.30 13.24
CA PRO A 229 13.03 -3.69 13.50
C PRO A 229 12.54 -4.30 12.19
N PHE A 230 13.11 -5.49 11.85
CA PHE A 230 12.64 -6.30 10.72
C PHE A 230 12.77 -5.65 9.34
N GLU A 231 13.96 -5.16 9.00
CA GLU A 231 14.34 -4.89 7.62
C GLU A 231 13.99 -6.08 6.72
N GLY A 232 13.47 -5.82 5.55
CA GLY A 232 13.05 -6.85 4.61
C GLY A 232 11.58 -7.27 4.73
N THR A 233 10.82 -6.72 5.69
CA THR A 233 9.38 -6.85 5.71
C THR A 233 8.78 -5.65 4.99
N ALA A 234 8.42 -5.82 3.71
CA ALA A 234 7.83 -4.76 2.91
C ALA A 234 6.34 -5.02 2.69
N GLN A 235 5.53 -3.96 2.78
CA GLN A 235 4.16 -4.03 2.27
C GLN A 235 4.13 -3.65 0.80
N TYR A 236 3.14 -4.19 0.10
CA TYR A 236 2.91 -3.87 -1.28
C TYR A 236 1.40 -3.76 -1.57
N TRP A 237 1.03 -2.69 -2.24
CA TRP A 237 -0.29 -2.49 -2.78
C TRP A 237 -0.26 -2.70 -4.28
N SER A 238 -1.02 -3.66 -4.76
CA SER A 238 -1.15 -3.97 -6.18
C SER A 238 -2.59 -3.86 -6.65
N GLU A 239 -2.76 -3.58 -7.91
CA GLU A 239 -4.04 -3.53 -8.58
C GLU A 239 -4.07 -4.50 -9.77
N GLN A 240 -5.15 -5.27 -9.86
CA GLN A 240 -5.52 -6.01 -11.04
C GLN A 240 -6.69 -5.25 -11.68
N PRO A 241 -6.42 -4.40 -12.68
CA PRO A 241 -7.41 -3.46 -13.18
C PRO A 241 -8.38 -4.09 -14.17
N SER A 242 -9.60 -3.57 -14.19
CA SER A 242 -10.60 -3.78 -15.25
C SER A 242 -10.86 -5.25 -15.61
N VAL A 243 -10.90 -6.12 -14.60
CA VAL A 243 -11.25 -7.53 -14.82
C VAL A 243 -12.72 -7.62 -15.23
N THR A 244 -12.99 -8.29 -16.34
CA THR A 244 -14.35 -8.40 -16.89
C THR A 244 -15.27 -9.21 -15.98
N ILE A 245 -16.46 -8.69 -15.77
CA ILE A 245 -17.58 -9.35 -15.12
C ILE A 245 -18.70 -9.51 -16.13
N ASN A 246 -19.23 -10.73 -16.24
CA ASN A 246 -20.37 -11.03 -17.07
C ASN A 246 -21.66 -11.02 -16.24
N LYS A 247 -22.81 -10.85 -16.90
CA LYS A 247 -24.11 -11.07 -16.26
C LYS A 247 -24.21 -12.51 -15.74
N GLY A 248 -24.66 -12.68 -14.49
CA GLY A 248 -24.79 -13.97 -13.83
C GLY A 248 -23.65 -14.23 -12.84
N LEU A 249 -23.40 -15.51 -12.57
CA LEU A 249 -22.37 -15.94 -11.63
C LEU A 249 -20.97 -15.73 -12.23
N ASN A 250 -20.10 -15.07 -11.48
CA ASN A 250 -18.71 -14.84 -11.82
C ASN A 250 -17.79 -15.47 -10.79
N GLN A 251 -16.69 -16.00 -11.28
CA GLN A 251 -15.59 -16.52 -10.49
C GLN A 251 -14.30 -15.89 -10.99
N THR A 252 -13.82 -14.90 -10.28
CA THR A 252 -12.69 -14.07 -10.71
C THR A 252 -11.46 -14.40 -9.90
N ARG A 253 -10.38 -14.83 -10.57
CA ARG A 253 -9.12 -15.16 -9.92
C ARG A 253 -8.40 -13.91 -9.48
N ILE A 254 -7.94 -13.92 -8.23
CA ILE A 254 -7.02 -12.93 -7.67
C ILE A 254 -5.60 -13.43 -7.93
N THR A 255 -4.84 -12.69 -8.72
CA THR A 255 -3.53 -13.15 -9.21
C THR A 255 -2.40 -12.93 -8.21
N ARG A 256 -2.57 -11.99 -7.28
CA ARG A 256 -1.56 -11.68 -6.27
C ARG A 256 -1.67 -12.64 -5.09
N VAL A 257 -0.84 -13.68 -5.10
CA VAL A 257 -0.72 -14.72 -4.07
C VAL A 257 0.75 -15.04 -3.81
N GLY A 258 1.06 -15.82 -2.79
CA GLY A 258 2.43 -16.18 -2.42
C GLY A 258 3.01 -15.30 -1.30
N SER A 259 2.16 -14.54 -0.62
CA SER A 259 2.51 -13.64 0.47
C SER A 259 1.40 -13.62 1.52
N MET A 260 1.54 -12.81 2.55
CA MET A 260 0.50 -12.62 3.56
C MET A 260 -0.41 -11.46 3.14
N ILE A 261 -1.63 -11.76 2.74
CA ILE A 261 -2.61 -10.75 2.34
C ILE A 261 -3.26 -10.15 3.58
N ARG A 262 -3.17 -8.83 3.70
CA ARG A 262 -3.75 -8.06 4.78
C ARG A 262 -5.15 -7.54 4.44
N THR A 263 -5.32 -7.10 3.19
CA THR A 263 -6.56 -6.48 2.73
C THR A 263 -6.82 -6.81 1.26
N LEU A 264 -8.09 -7.05 0.95
CA LEU A 264 -8.62 -7.10 -0.41
C LEU A 264 -9.67 -6.00 -0.57
N ALA A 265 -9.61 -5.23 -1.64
CA ALA A 265 -10.67 -4.30 -2.00
C ALA A 265 -11.10 -4.50 -3.45
N PHE A 266 -12.37 -4.25 -3.71
CA PHE A 266 -13.00 -4.46 -5.01
C PHE A 266 -13.75 -3.20 -5.41
N VAL A 267 -13.48 -2.68 -6.62
CA VAL A 267 -14.19 -1.52 -7.16
C VAL A 267 -14.96 -1.96 -8.41
N PHE A 268 -16.27 -2.00 -8.29
CA PHE A 268 -17.15 -2.44 -9.39
C PHE A 268 -17.59 -1.29 -10.26
N ARG A 269 -17.53 -1.49 -11.57
CA ARG A 269 -17.89 -0.50 -12.59
C ARG A 269 -18.79 -1.12 -13.67
N GLU A 270 -19.74 -0.33 -14.13
CA GLU A 270 -20.52 -0.61 -15.33
C GLU A 270 -20.32 0.54 -16.32
N THR A 271 -19.88 0.23 -17.53
CA THR A 271 -19.52 1.26 -18.53
C THR A 271 -18.57 2.36 -18.01
N GLY A 272 -17.60 1.96 -17.17
CA GLY A 272 -16.60 2.88 -16.58
C GLY A 272 -17.08 3.66 -15.35
N VAL A 273 -18.38 3.65 -15.03
CA VAL A 273 -18.95 4.35 -13.87
C VAL A 273 -19.10 3.37 -12.72
N ARG A 274 -18.74 3.79 -11.51
CA ARG A 274 -18.92 2.95 -10.31
C ARG A 274 -20.40 2.67 -10.06
N LYS A 275 -20.72 1.42 -9.78
CA LYS A 275 -22.09 0.97 -9.52
C LYS A 275 -22.19 0.33 -8.15
N GLU A 276 -23.35 0.53 -7.53
CA GLU A 276 -23.70 -0.19 -6.30
C GLU A 276 -23.67 -1.70 -6.53
N GLY A 277 -23.19 -2.42 -5.52
CA GLY A 277 -22.96 -3.84 -5.62
C GLY A 277 -24.18 -4.67 -5.99
N ASP A 278 -25.35 -4.22 -5.61
CA ASP A 278 -26.62 -4.88 -5.97
C ASP A 278 -26.97 -4.78 -7.45
N LYS A 279 -26.29 -3.91 -8.21
CA LYS A 279 -26.56 -3.74 -9.64
C LYS A 279 -25.50 -4.35 -10.57
N VAL A 280 -24.27 -4.41 -10.14
CA VAL A 280 -23.17 -5.03 -10.91
C VAL A 280 -22.62 -6.26 -10.21
N ALA A 281 -22.37 -6.15 -8.92
CA ALA A 281 -21.74 -7.20 -8.15
C ALA A 281 -22.73 -8.16 -7.51
N ASN A 282 -24.01 -7.74 -7.34
CA ASN A 282 -24.91 -8.47 -6.49
C ASN A 282 -26.38 -8.16 -6.80
N THR A 283 -27.18 -9.16 -6.90
CA THR A 283 -28.65 -9.05 -6.94
C THR A 283 -29.16 -9.24 -5.51
N GLY A 284 -29.56 -8.22 -4.81
CA GLY A 284 -30.22 -8.19 -3.52
C GLY A 284 -30.14 -9.37 -2.52
N ALA A 285 -29.99 -10.58 -2.99
CA ALA A 285 -29.83 -11.80 -2.21
C ALA A 285 -28.44 -12.43 -2.31
N SER A 286 -27.58 -11.97 -3.23
CA SER A 286 -26.27 -12.57 -3.43
C SER A 286 -25.23 -11.94 -2.52
N ASN A 287 -24.23 -12.72 -2.22
CA ASN A 287 -23.14 -12.34 -1.33
C ASN A 287 -21.85 -12.22 -2.12
N LEU A 288 -21.04 -11.25 -1.77
CA LEU A 288 -19.64 -11.25 -2.16
C LEU A 288 -18.93 -12.33 -1.37
N GLN A 289 -18.25 -13.22 -2.06
CA GLN A 289 -17.55 -14.32 -1.42
C GLN A 289 -16.08 -14.33 -1.83
N VAL A 290 -15.22 -14.55 -0.87
CA VAL A 290 -13.80 -14.84 -1.13
C VAL A 290 -13.59 -16.32 -0.87
N GLN A 291 -13.11 -17.02 -1.90
CA GLN A 291 -12.83 -18.44 -1.89
C GLN A 291 -11.33 -18.68 -1.89
N TRP A 292 -10.87 -19.57 -1.04
CA TRP A 292 -9.49 -20.02 -0.92
C TRP A 292 -9.44 -21.54 -1.11
N ASP A 293 -8.71 -21.99 -2.13
CA ASP A 293 -8.54 -23.41 -2.48
C ASP A 293 -9.87 -24.19 -2.49
N ASN A 294 -10.83 -23.66 -3.25
CA ASN A 294 -12.20 -24.20 -3.38
C ASN A 294 -13.07 -24.16 -2.10
N ARG A 295 -12.60 -23.49 -1.04
CA ARG A 295 -13.37 -23.26 0.17
C ARG A 295 -13.74 -21.79 0.30
N VAL A 296 -15.03 -21.50 0.36
CA VAL A 296 -15.53 -20.16 0.71
C VAL A 296 -15.21 -19.92 2.19
N PHE A 297 -14.39 -18.91 2.47
CA PHE A 297 -14.00 -18.60 3.85
C PHE A 297 -14.49 -17.24 4.33
N ARG A 298 -14.88 -16.35 3.42
CA ARG A 298 -15.53 -15.08 3.73
C ARG A 298 -16.74 -14.90 2.85
N THR A 299 -17.86 -14.58 3.47
CA THR A 299 -19.13 -14.25 2.79
C THR A 299 -19.70 -13.01 3.44
N GLN A 300 -19.97 -11.98 2.67
CA GLN A 300 -20.53 -10.73 3.16
C GLN A 300 -21.59 -10.21 2.20
N THR A 301 -22.72 -9.76 2.76
CA THR A 301 -23.66 -8.96 1.98
C THR A 301 -23.04 -7.58 1.73
N PRO A 302 -23.42 -6.86 0.65
CA PRO A 302 -22.96 -5.50 0.41
C PRO A 302 -23.22 -4.55 1.59
N PHE A 303 -24.37 -4.67 2.23
CA PHE A 303 -24.71 -3.86 3.38
C PHE A 303 -23.83 -4.17 4.59
N TYR A 304 -23.61 -5.44 4.91
CA TYR A 304 -22.74 -5.83 6.00
C TYR A 304 -21.27 -5.44 5.74
N ASN A 305 -20.81 -5.59 4.49
CA ASN A 305 -19.48 -5.14 4.12
C ASN A 305 -19.29 -3.63 4.38
N TRP A 306 -20.28 -2.83 3.99
CA TRP A 306 -20.27 -1.40 4.27
C TRP A 306 -20.29 -1.09 5.78
N GLN A 307 -21.11 -1.76 6.55
CA GLN A 307 -21.17 -1.58 8.01
C GLN A 307 -19.84 -1.94 8.67
N SER A 308 -19.21 -3.04 8.23
CA SER A 308 -17.89 -3.44 8.73
C SER A 308 -16.79 -2.44 8.35
N GLN A 309 -16.89 -1.78 7.20
CA GLN A 309 -16.00 -0.68 6.83
C GLN A 309 -16.12 0.49 7.82
N GLN A 310 -17.31 0.88 8.18
CA GLN A 310 -17.52 1.96 9.16
C GLN A 310 -17.01 1.61 10.56
N GLU A 311 -17.20 0.38 11.00
CA GLU A 311 -16.68 -0.08 12.28
C GLU A 311 -15.14 -0.08 12.32
N MET A 312 -14.50 -0.45 11.22
CA MET A 312 -13.03 -0.57 11.15
C MET A 312 -12.34 0.77 10.89
N VAL A 313 -13.00 1.67 10.19
CA VAL A 313 -12.49 3.02 9.89
C VAL A 313 -13.53 4.01 10.42
N GLU A 314 -13.48 4.31 11.70
CA GLU A 314 -14.41 5.21 12.43
C GLU A 314 -14.64 6.56 11.74
N ARG A 315 -13.88 6.84 10.75
CA ARG A 315 -13.78 8.13 10.09
C ARG A 315 -14.42 8.16 8.71
N ILE A 316 -14.83 7.04 8.12
CA ILE A 316 -15.54 7.06 6.84
C ILE A 316 -16.97 7.52 7.12
N LYS A 317 -17.28 8.75 6.75
CA LYS A 317 -18.61 9.33 6.92
C LYS A 317 -19.59 8.84 5.86
N GLU A 318 -19.12 8.53 4.68
CA GLU A 318 -19.94 8.16 3.54
C GLU A 318 -19.47 6.86 2.88
N ARG A 319 -20.43 6.02 2.55
CA ARG A 319 -20.18 4.83 1.74
C ARG A 319 -19.67 5.22 0.35
N LYS A 320 -18.55 4.62 -0.05
CA LYS A 320 -18.07 4.75 -1.43
C LYS A 320 -18.84 3.79 -2.33
N LYS A 321 -19.58 4.36 -3.27
CA LYS A 321 -20.37 3.62 -4.24
C LYS A 321 -19.50 2.61 -5.01
N GLY A 322 -19.93 1.37 -5.06
CA GLY A 322 -19.26 0.29 -5.79
C GLY A 322 -17.96 -0.21 -5.16
N VAL A 323 -17.61 0.20 -3.97
CA VAL A 323 -16.38 -0.22 -3.27
C VAL A 323 -16.71 -1.19 -2.14
N TYR A 324 -16.05 -2.35 -2.15
CA TYR A 324 -16.17 -3.39 -1.14
C TYR A 324 -14.81 -3.77 -0.62
N TRP A 325 -14.74 -4.15 0.65
CA TRP A 325 -13.47 -4.34 1.32
C TRP A 325 -13.51 -5.51 2.29
N PHE A 326 -12.46 -6.32 2.28
CA PHE A 326 -12.22 -7.41 3.21
C PHE A 326 -10.88 -7.19 3.89
N CYS A 327 -10.89 -6.87 5.16
CA CYS A 327 -9.69 -6.77 5.98
C CYS A 327 -9.50 -8.05 6.78
N PHE A 328 -8.27 -8.56 6.77
CA PHE A 328 -7.86 -9.74 7.51
C PHE A 328 -7.07 -9.38 8.77
N SER A 329 -6.82 -8.11 9.02
CA SER A 329 -6.29 -7.63 10.29
C SER A 329 -7.41 -7.60 11.30
N GLN A 330 -7.44 -8.57 12.22
CA GLN A 330 -8.36 -8.58 13.35
C GLN A 330 -7.53 -8.42 14.61
N GLY A 331 -7.69 -7.33 15.30
CA GLY A 331 -7.13 -7.06 16.60
C GLY A 331 -8.09 -6.20 17.40
N GLU A 332 -7.87 -6.05 18.68
CA GLU A 332 -8.65 -5.13 19.53
C GLU A 332 -8.55 -3.70 19.02
N ASN A 333 -7.44 -3.35 18.36
CA ASN A 333 -7.27 -2.12 17.63
C ASN A 333 -7.55 -2.39 16.16
N ARG A 334 -8.78 -2.22 15.75
CA ARG A 334 -9.29 -2.43 14.39
C ARG A 334 -8.74 -1.43 13.37
N HIS A 335 -7.76 -0.63 13.76
CA HIS A 335 -7.06 0.26 12.86
C HIS A 335 -6.19 -0.54 11.90
N ALA A 336 -6.38 -0.32 10.63
CA ALA A 336 -5.78 -1.09 9.55
C ALA A 336 -4.24 -1.05 9.50
N GLY A 337 -3.58 -0.42 10.42
CA GLY A 337 -2.12 -0.38 10.53
C GLY A 337 -1.54 -1.22 11.64
N GLU A 338 -2.35 -1.67 12.58
CA GLU A 338 -1.80 -2.52 13.63
C GLU A 338 -1.78 -3.97 13.20
N PRO A 339 -0.66 -4.65 13.37
CA PRO A 339 -0.56 -6.04 13.08
C PRO A 339 -1.39 -6.86 14.09
N GLY A 340 -2.67 -6.94 13.88
CA GLY A 340 -3.50 -8.03 14.36
C GLY A 340 -3.15 -9.29 13.56
N ILE A 341 -1.95 -9.74 13.71
CA ILE A 341 -1.17 -10.63 12.86
C ILE A 341 -1.78 -12.00 12.73
N ASN A 342 -2.56 -12.39 13.71
CA ASN A 342 -3.15 -13.73 13.78
C ASN A 342 -4.20 -14.00 12.70
N SER A 343 -4.52 -13.02 11.88
CA SER A 343 -5.62 -13.13 10.92
C SER A 343 -5.27 -12.81 9.48
N TRP A 344 -4.03 -12.39 9.19
CA TRP A 344 -3.62 -12.18 7.80
C TRP A 344 -3.71 -13.46 7.02
N LEU A 345 -4.21 -13.36 5.79
CA LEU A 345 -4.40 -14.52 4.94
C LEU A 345 -3.06 -14.97 4.36
N ALA A 346 -2.52 -16.05 4.91
CA ALA A 346 -1.31 -16.66 4.36
C ALA A 346 -1.63 -17.37 3.04
N THR A 347 -0.92 -17.01 1.97
CA THR A 347 -1.08 -17.63 0.66
C THR A 347 0.25 -18.18 0.17
N LEU A 348 0.19 -19.32 -0.53
CA LEU A 348 1.30 -19.89 -1.28
C LEU A 348 1.18 -19.48 -2.75
N THR A 349 2.24 -19.62 -3.51
CA THR A 349 2.22 -19.38 -4.97
C THR A 349 1.24 -20.30 -5.71
N SER A 350 0.94 -21.47 -5.13
CA SER A 350 -0.05 -22.43 -5.62
C SER A 350 -1.49 -22.12 -5.17
N THR A 351 -1.69 -21.21 -4.22
CA THR A 351 -3.01 -20.91 -3.69
C THR A 351 -3.94 -20.39 -4.77
N ARG A 352 -5.15 -20.93 -4.82
CA ARG A 352 -6.24 -20.46 -5.67
C ARG A 352 -7.14 -19.53 -4.86
N LEU A 353 -6.95 -18.23 -5.04
CA LEU A 353 -7.76 -17.20 -4.39
C LEU A 353 -8.71 -16.58 -5.42
N GLU A 354 -9.99 -16.53 -5.11
CA GLU A 354 -11.03 -16.12 -6.04
C GLU A 354 -12.11 -15.26 -5.38
N LEU A 355 -12.60 -14.30 -6.15
CA LEU A 355 -13.82 -13.56 -5.85
C LEU A 355 -14.99 -14.22 -6.57
N LEU A 356 -16.02 -14.61 -5.82
CA LEU A 356 -17.29 -15.05 -6.37
C LEU A 356 -18.32 -13.97 -6.16
N ASN A 357 -19.03 -13.65 -7.22
CA ASN A 357 -20.15 -12.71 -7.16
C ASN A 357 -21.18 -13.04 -8.26
N THR A 358 -22.42 -12.62 -8.04
CA THR A 358 -23.46 -12.66 -9.08
C THR A 358 -23.73 -11.23 -9.53
N ALA A 359 -23.60 -10.98 -10.82
CA ALA A 359 -23.82 -9.66 -11.41
C ALA A 359 -25.13 -9.61 -12.18
N GLU A 360 -25.87 -8.53 -12.01
CA GLU A 360 -27.11 -8.28 -12.77
C GLU A 360 -26.81 -7.83 -14.20
N ASN A 361 -25.76 -7.04 -14.37
CA ASN A 361 -25.27 -6.54 -15.65
C ASN A 361 -23.79 -6.88 -15.85
N ALA A 362 -23.35 -6.84 -17.09
CA ALA A 362 -21.93 -6.92 -17.40
C ALA A 362 -21.20 -5.64 -16.94
N GLY A 363 -19.95 -5.80 -16.57
CA GLY A 363 -19.12 -4.68 -16.10
C GLY A 363 -17.66 -5.09 -15.89
N THR A 364 -16.98 -4.35 -15.03
CA THR A 364 -15.60 -4.65 -14.64
C THR A 364 -15.43 -4.52 -13.12
N VAL A 365 -14.43 -5.22 -12.60
CA VAL A 365 -13.98 -5.05 -11.23
C VAL A 365 -12.50 -4.76 -11.22
N ASP A 366 -12.10 -3.76 -10.44
CA ASP A 366 -10.71 -3.52 -10.09
C ASP A 366 -10.45 -4.23 -8.76
N ILE A 367 -9.43 -5.07 -8.73
CA ILE A 367 -9.07 -5.86 -7.54
C ILE A 367 -7.81 -5.28 -6.95
N LEU A 368 -7.90 -4.78 -5.73
CA LEU A 368 -6.81 -4.21 -4.98
C LEU A 368 -6.37 -5.20 -3.91
N VAL A 369 -5.08 -5.44 -3.83
CA VAL A 369 -4.48 -6.35 -2.85
C VAL A 369 -3.40 -5.63 -2.08
N ASN A 370 -3.51 -5.63 -0.75
CA ASN A 370 -2.41 -5.29 0.12
C ASN A 370 -1.81 -6.56 0.70
N ASP A 371 -0.57 -6.79 0.41
CA ASP A 371 0.17 -7.92 0.94
C ASP A 371 1.49 -7.51 1.57
N VAL A 372 1.99 -8.37 2.42
CA VAL A 372 3.30 -8.24 3.06
C VAL A 372 4.21 -9.30 2.48
N SER A 373 5.29 -8.87 1.87
CA SER A 373 6.28 -9.73 1.24
C SER A 373 6.89 -10.67 2.27
N VAL A 374 6.98 -11.96 1.87
CA VAL A 374 7.68 -13.00 2.61
C VAL A 374 9.10 -13.09 2.04
N THR A 375 9.94 -12.10 2.26
CA THR A 375 11.35 -12.30 1.92
C THR A 375 11.96 -13.35 2.82
N ALA A 376 12.50 -14.38 2.21
CA ALA A 376 13.52 -15.37 2.61
C ALA A 376 13.75 -15.74 4.09
N ILE A 377 12.94 -15.27 5.02
CA ILE A 377 13.04 -15.60 6.43
C ILE A 377 12.14 -16.80 6.71
N ASN A 378 12.69 -17.78 7.45
CA ASN A 378 11.93 -18.91 7.94
C ASN A 378 10.59 -18.46 8.55
N PRO A 379 9.45 -19.04 8.18
CA PRO A 379 8.15 -18.68 8.70
C PRO A 379 8.06 -18.59 10.23
N LEU A 380 8.83 -19.41 10.94
CA LEU A 380 8.92 -19.40 12.40
C LEU A 380 9.68 -18.19 12.96
N GLU A 381 10.79 -17.82 12.34
CA GLU A 381 11.55 -16.62 12.70
C GLU A 381 10.77 -15.36 12.41
N ARG A 382 10.01 -15.36 11.33
CA ARG A 382 9.13 -14.29 10.96
C ARG A 382 8.03 -14.02 11.98
N THR A 383 7.44 -15.06 12.54
CA THR A 383 6.43 -14.95 13.59
C THR A 383 6.99 -14.28 14.84
N GLN A 384 8.23 -14.58 15.18
CA GLN A 384 8.94 -13.92 16.27
C GLN A 384 9.33 -12.48 15.92
N GLN A 385 9.67 -12.22 14.66
CA GLN A 385 10.11 -10.92 14.19
C GLN A 385 8.98 -9.89 14.10
N ILE A 386 7.79 -10.26 13.71
CA ILE A 386 6.67 -9.31 13.69
C ILE A 386 6.28 -8.87 15.13
N GLY A 387 6.99 -9.38 16.16
CA GLY A 387 7.01 -8.82 17.53
C GLY A 387 5.69 -8.85 18.25
N VAL A 388 4.73 -9.52 17.68
CA VAL A 388 3.37 -9.55 18.17
C VAL A 388 3.09 -10.96 18.62
N GLY A 389 3.05 -11.12 19.90
CA GLY A 389 2.88 -12.40 20.52
C GLY A 389 1.78 -13.19 19.84
N GLY A 390 2.16 -14.32 19.28
CA GLY A 390 1.25 -15.40 19.08
C GLY A 390 0.67 -15.66 17.72
N TYR A 391 1.25 -15.23 16.59
CA TYR A 391 0.89 -15.91 15.34
C TYR A 391 1.52 -17.31 15.34
N HIS A 392 0.72 -18.29 15.67
CA HIS A 392 1.01 -19.66 15.32
C HIS A 392 0.38 -19.93 13.96
N PRO A 393 1.17 -20.19 12.89
CA PRO A 393 0.59 -20.71 11.67
C PRO A 393 -0.23 -21.94 12.04
N PRO A 394 -1.38 -22.19 11.43
CA PRO A 394 -2.15 -23.40 11.71
C PRO A 394 -1.23 -24.61 11.58
N VAL A 395 -1.19 -25.43 12.61
CA VAL A 395 -0.25 -26.53 12.82
C VAL A 395 -0.18 -27.53 11.66
N GLY A 396 -1.14 -27.49 10.73
CA GLY A 396 -1.15 -28.32 9.53
C GLY A 396 -0.26 -27.85 8.37
N GLN A 397 0.32 -26.63 8.41
CA GLN A 397 1.14 -26.11 7.29
C GLN A 397 2.65 -26.33 7.48
N VAL A 398 3.10 -26.68 8.67
CA VAL A 398 4.54 -26.85 8.96
C VAL A 398 5.03 -28.27 8.68
N SER A 399 4.14 -29.25 8.63
CA SER A 399 4.52 -30.66 8.46
C SER A 399 4.86 -31.09 7.03
N ASN A 400 4.62 -30.26 6.03
CA ASN A 400 4.85 -30.59 4.62
C ASN A 400 6.12 -29.97 4.01
N VAL A 401 6.98 -29.35 4.82
CA VAL A 401 8.22 -28.74 4.32
C VAL A 401 9.46 -29.53 4.73
N ALA A 402 9.29 -30.63 5.47
CA ALA A 402 10.37 -31.52 5.86
C ALA A 402 10.09 -32.94 5.36
N ALA A 403 10.11 -33.13 4.04
CA ALA A 403 10.29 -34.44 3.41
C ALA A 403 10.90 -34.25 2.01
#